data_a31ce43a4b10f4742df5c8b8c2a307c7
#
_entry.id   a31ce43a4b10f4742df5c8b8c2a307c7
#
_cell.length_a   1.000
_cell.length_b   1.000
_cell.length_c   1.000
_cell.angle_alpha   90.00
_cell.angle_beta   90.00
_cell.angle_gamma   90.00
#
_symmetry.space_group_name_H-M   'P 1'
#
loop_
_entity.id
_entity.type
_entity.pdbx_description
1 polymer ?
#
loop_
_entity_poly.entity_id
_entity_poly.type
_entity_poly.pdbx_seq_one_letter_code
_entity_poly.pdbx_strand_id
1 'polypeptide(L)'
;MRILLFTGKGGVGKTTVAAATAVRAARAGHRTMVTSTDPAHSLADSFGVPLGDDVAELGENLWAEQIDAQARLESNWRDIQEHVISLLNWMGVDAVEAEELSVIPGLDEIFSLTDMRRHADSGKYDVLIVDCAPTAETLRLLTLPEVMNWYIERIFPIQRGVVRTIRPVLTRVTSMPIPDDRIFAAVERLHKNLEVVRRLLTDEERSSVRLVVNPEAMVIAEARRTYTYLSLFGYRVDAVIANRIIPDEVNDPYFVKWKEIHAEHLRTIEESFQPVPILRARLFDQELVGMELLDQLGIEVYGEADVTRVLHHDVPIRVRKRGPWYVLSMRLPFVERGEIDVHRKGDELFVRVGAYKRNIVLPHALQRLEVKQARFAEEGLEVRFAERSDRQARASRA
;
A
#
# COMPACT_ATOMS: atom_id res chain seq x y z
N MET A 1 14.88 -1.43 10.91
CA MET A 1 14.55 -2.29 9.75
C MET A 1 14.07 -1.40 8.62
N ARG A 2 14.58 -1.59 7.42
CA ARG A 2 14.18 -0.94 6.18
C ARG A 2 13.11 -1.77 5.49
N ILE A 3 12.06 -1.15 4.93
CA ILE A 3 10.97 -1.84 4.23
C ILE A 3 10.91 -1.30 2.78
N LEU A 4 11.00 -2.19 1.81
CA LEU A 4 10.92 -1.89 0.39
C LEU A 4 9.74 -2.65 -0.23
N LEU A 5 8.75 -1.91 -0.72
CA LEU A 5 7.60 -2.50 -1.40
C LEU A 5 7.79 -2.37 -2.92
N PHE A 6 7.56 -3.46 -3.63
CA PHE A 6 7.59 -3.48 -5.09
C PHE A 6 6.18 -3.63 -5.63
N THR A 7 5.76 -2.69 -6.47
CA THR A 7 4.44 -2.74 -7.10
C THR A 7 4.53 -2.30 -8.57
N GLY A 8 3.50 -2.61 -9.33
CA GLY A 8 3.41 -2.32 -10.75
C GLY A 8 2.36 -3.23 -11.40
N LYS A 9 2.09 -3.02 -12.67
CA LYS A 9 1.14 -3.82 -13.44
C LYS A 9 1.51 -5.32 -13.44
N GLY A 10 0.53 -6.19 -13.64
CA GLY A 10 0.79 -7.63 -13.84
C GLY A 10 1.75 -7.87 -14.99
N GLY A 11 2.72 -8.78 -14.80
CA GLY A 11 3.66 -9.20 -15.85
C GLY A 11 4.87 -8.29 -16.10
N VAL A 12 5.04 -7.16 -15.38
CA VAL A 12 6.19 -6.26 -15.57
C VAL A 12 7.50 -6.76 -14.96
N GLY A 13 7.47 -7.85 -14.19
CA GLY A 13 8.65 -8.43 -13.52
C GLY A 13 8.88 -7.92 -12.10
N LYS A 14 7.82 -7.52 -11.37
CA LYS A 14 7.89 -7.10 -9.96
C LYS A 14 8.63 -8.09 -9.10
N THR A 15 8.17 -9.34 -9.10
CA THR A 15 8.72 -10.43 -8.29
C THR A 15 10.19 -10.66 -8.55
N THR A 16 10.59 -10.70 -9.82
CA THR A 16 11.98 -10.89 -10.22
C THR A 16 12.87 -9.74 -9.73
N VAL A 17 12.38 -8.49 -9.85
CA VAL A 17 13.13 -7.30 -9.37
C VAL A 17 13.17 -7.25 -7.85
N ALA A 18 12.09 -7.62 -7.15
CA ALA A 18 12.05 -7.74 -5.69
C ALA A 18 13.05 -8.80 -5.20
N ALA A 19 13.03 -9.99 -5.80
CA ALA A 19 13.97 -11.08 -5.51
C ALA A 19 15.43 -10.67 -5.77
N ALA A 20 15.72 -10.01 -6.90
CA ALA A 20 17.03 -9.49 -7.23
C ALA A 20 17.51 -8.45 -6.19
N THR A 21 16.60 -7.57 -5.74
CA THR A 21 16.92 -6.60 -4.68
C THR A 21 17.23 -7.29 -3.36
N ALA A 22 16.51 -8.37 -3.03
CA ALA A 22 16.75 -9.15 -1.83
C ALA A 22 18.13 -9.83 -1.85
N VAL A 23 18.49 -10.42 -2.98
CA VAL A 23 19.83 -11.03 -3.16
C VAL A 23 20.94 -9.99 -3.00
N ARG A 24 20.80 -8.82 -3.61
CA ARG A 24 21.78 -7.72 -3.48
C ARG A 24 21.91 -7.20 -2.05
N ALA A 25 20.77 -7.03 -1.33
CA ALA A 25 20.79 -6.62 0.06
C ALA A 25 21.50 -7.65 0.95
N ALA A 26 21.22 -8.93 0.76
CA ALA A 26 21.84 -10.03 1.49
C ALA A 26 23.37 -10.11 1.21
N ARG A 27 23.78 -10.01 -0.05
CA ARG A 27 25.20 -9.98 -0.45
C ARG A 27 25.94 -8.74 0.07
N ALA A 28 25.24 -7.65 0.32
CA ALA A 28 25.81 -6.47 1.00
C ALA A 28 25.90 -6.65 2.53
N GLY A 29 25.54 -7.81 3.07
CA GLY A 29 25.63 -8.14 4.49
C GLY A 29 24.39 -7.78 5.33
N HIS A 30 23.30 -7.33 4.71
CA HIS A 30 22.05 -7.07 5.42
C HIS A 30 21.25 -8.34 5.63
N ARG A 31 20.79 -8.60 6.86
CA ARG A 31 19.85 -9.68 7.15
C ARG A 31 18.50 -9.36 6.47
N THR A 32 18.26 -10.01 5.35
CA THR A 32 17.19 -9.67 4.42
C THR A 32 16.09 -10.73 4.42
N MET A 33 14.87 -10.29 4.63
CA MET A 33 13.66 -11.07 4.46
C MET A 33 12.94 -10.60 3.20
N VAL A 34 12.56 -11.53 2.32
CA VAL A 34 11.68 -11.27 1.18
C VAL A 34 10.38 -12.04 1.34
N THR A 35 9.26 -11.36 1.16
CA THR A 35 7.93 -11.96 1.23
C THR A 35 7.09 -11.53 0.02
N SER A 36 6.25 -12.42 -0.47
CA SER A 36 5.28 -12.11 -1.53
C SER A 36 3.86 -12.15 -1.00
N THR A 37 3.09 -11.13 -1.36
CA THR A 37 1.65 -11.07 -1.15
C THR A 37 0.87 -11.45 -2.41
N ASP A 38 1.57 -11.82 -3.48
CA ASP A 38 0.97 -12.26 -4.74
C ASP A 38 0.60 -13.74 -4.65
N PRO A 39 -0.68 -14.11 -4.80
CA PRO A 39 -1.13 -15.50 -4.73
C PRO A 39 -0.59 -16.39 -5.85
N ALA A 40 0.04 -15.81 -6.89
CA ALA A 40 0.55 -16.55 -8.05
C ALA A 40 1.82 -17.37 -7.78
N HIS A 41 2.32 -17.46 -6.53
CA HIS A 41 3.51 -18.23 -6.14
C HIS A 41 4.81 -17.92 -6.93
N SER A 42 4.87 -16.76 -7.57
CA SER A 42 5.96 -16.36 -8.47
C SER A 42 7.31 -16.12 -7.77
N LEU A 43 7.31 -15.97 -6.43
CA LEU A 43 8.55 -15.80 -5.66
C LEU A 43 9.35 -17.12 -5.60
N ALA A 44 8.68 -18.26 -5.37
CA ALA A 44 9.28 -19.59 -5.41
C ALA A 44 9.90 -19.87 -6.79
N ASP A 45 9.19 -19.53 -7.86
CA ASP A 45 9.66 -19.69 -9.23
C ASP A 45 10.91 -18.84 -9.50
N SER A 46 10.92 -17.59 -9.02
CA SER A 46 12.07 -16.67 -9.20
C SER A 46 13.35 -17.19 -8.53
N PHE A 47 13.23 -17.82 -7.36
CA PHE A 47 14.39 -18.42 -6.68
C PHE A 47 14.71 -19.84 -7.17
N GLY A 48 13.78 -20.49 -7.86
CA GLY A 48 13.91 -21.90 -8.31
C GLY A 48 13.89 -22.89 -7.15
N VAL A 49 13.25 -22.53 -6.04
CA VAL A 49 13.12 -23.39 -4.85
C VAL A 49 11.68 -23.36 -4.32
N PRO A 50 11.18 -24.45 -3.73
CA PRO A 50 9.86 -24.42 -3.13
C PRO A 50 9.84 -23.49 -1.91
N LEU A 51 8.85 -22.61 -1.85
CA LEU A 51 8.56 -21.74 -0.72
C LEU A 51 7.13 -22.00 -0.24
N GLY A 52 6.93 -21.83 1.06
CA GLY A 52 5.61 -21.92 1.71
C GLY A 52 5.47 -20.89 2.81
N ASP A 53 4.49 -21.12 3.69
CA ASP A 53 4.17 -20.24 4.82
C ASP A 53 5.25 -20.17 5.90
N ASP A 54 6.13 -21.17 5.95
CA ASP A 54 7.27 -21.14 6.86
C ASP A 54 8.44 -20.39 6.23
N VAL A 55 9.15 -19.64 7.07
CA VAL A 55 10.35 -18.92 6.66
C VAL A 55 11.44 -19.91 6.24
N ALA A 56 11.84 -19.86 4.99
CA ALA A 56 12.95 -20.63 4.42
C ALA A 56 14.23 -19.80 4.37
N GLU A 57 15.35 -20.36 4.78
CA GLU A 57 16.67 -19.79 4.57
C GLU A 57 17.17 -20.16 3.17
N LEU A 58 17.42 -19.17 2.33
CA LEU A 58 17.85 -19.35 0.94
C LEU A 58 19.36 -19.26 0.77
N GLY A 59 20.04 -18.63 1.72
CA GLY A 59 21.47 -18.44 1.71
C GLY A 59 21.92 -17.51 2.82
N GLU A 60 23.19 -17.16 2.82
CA GLU A 60 23.74 -16.24 3.83
C GLU A 60 22.99 -14.91 3.83
N ASN A 61 22.46 -14.52 4.99
CA ASN A 61 21.67 -13.31 5.20
C ASN A 61 20.38 -13.20 4.36
N LEU A 62 19.87 -14.28 3.77
CA LEU A 62 18.66 -14.24 2.95
C LEU A 62 17.64 -15.27 3.41
N TRP A 63 16.44 -14.79 3.73
CA TRP A 63 15.28 -15.58 4.07
C TRP A 63 14.11 -15.18 3.18
N ALA A 64 13.26 -16.16 2.87
CA ALA A 64 12.05 -15.94 2.10
C ALA A 64 10.85 -16.67 2.73
N GLU A 65 9.67 -16.13 2.55
CA GLU A 65 8.41 -16.83 2.78
C GLU A 65 7.40 -16.41 1.72
N GLN A 66 6.50 -17.32 1.43
CA GLN A 66 5.37 -17.07 0.56
C GLN A 66 4.11 -17.26 1.36
N ILE A 67 3.45 -16.15 1.67
CA ILE A 67 2.31 -16.15 2.59
C ILE A 67 1.10 -16.79 1.91
N ASP A 68 0.60 -17.88 2.49
CA ASP A 68 -0.73 -18.38 2.17
C ASP A 68 -1.77 -17.51 2.91
N ALA A 69 -2.27 -16.54 2.20
CA ALA A 69 -3.25 -15.60 2.71
C ALA A 69 -4.53 -16.31 3.19
N GLN A 70 -4.92 -17.43 2.54
CA GLN A 70 -6.11 -18.19 2.90
C GLN A 70 -5.94 -18.92 4.24
N ALA A 71 -4.80 -19.54 4.48
CA ALA A 71 -4.50 -20.19 5.77
C ALA A 71 -4.43 -19.18 6.92
N ARG A 72 -3.89 -17.99 6.66
CA ARG A 72 -3.85 -16.88 7.64
C ARG A 72 -5.23 -16.27 7.92
N LEU A 73 -6.08 -16.18 6.91
CA LEU A 73 -7.47 -15.75 7.03
C LEU A 73 -8.21 -16.65 8.03
N GLU A 74 -8.15 -17.95 7.85
CA GLU A 74 -8.83 -18.91 8.71
C GLU A 74 -8.48 -18.76 10.19
N SER A 75 -7.21 -18.49 10.51
CA SER A 75 -6.77 -18.43 11.91
C SER A 75 -7.18 -17.12 12.61
N ASN A 76 -7.27 -16.02 11.89
CA ASN A 76 -7.48 -14.68 12.48
C ASN A 76 -8.89 -14.12 12.28
N TRP A 77 -9.62 -14.62 11.28
CA TRP A 77 -10.91 -14.12 10.87
C TRP A 77 -12.08 -15.02 11.26
N ARG A 78 -11.82 -16.26 11.62
CA ARG A 78 -12.85 -17.30 11.89
C ARG A 78 -13.97 -16.80 12.81
N ASP A 79 -13.63 -16.20 13.94
CA ASP A 79 -14.62 -15.71 14.91
C ASP A 79 -15.57 -14.65 14.29
N ILE A 80 -15.04 -13.79 13.45
CA ILE A 80 -15.78 -12.71 12.77
C ILE A 80 -16.63 -13.32 11.65
N GLN A 81 -16.07 -14.23 10.86
CA GLN A 81 -16.72 -14.90 9.76
C GLN A 81 -17.92 -15.73 10.24
N GLU A 82 -17.75 -16.53 11.28
CA GLU A 82 -18.81 -17.31 11.90
C GLU A 82 -19.96 -16.42 12.37
N HIS A 83 -19.65 -15.26 12.91
CA HIS A 83 -20.68 -14.29 13.30
C HIS A 83 -21.42 -13.69 12.11
N VAL A 84 -20.73 -13.33 11.04
CA VAL A 84 -21.31 -12.81 9.79
C VAL A 84 -22.21 -13.87 9.16
N ILE A 85 -21.77 -15.11 9.07
CA ILE A 85 -22.58 -16.24 8.58
C ILE A 85 -23.84 -16.41 9.44
N SER A 86 -23.71 -16.36 10.75
CA SER A 86 -24.85 -16.46 11.67
C SER A 86 -25.87 -15.35 11.45
N LEU A 87 -25.42 -14.12 11.20
CA LEU A 87 -26.28 -12.97 10.89
C LEU A 87 -26.99 -13.15 9.54
N LEU A 88 -26.27 -13.59 8.51
CA LEU A 88 -26.84 -13.84 7.17
C LEU A 88 -27.87 -14.96 7.21
N ASN A 89 -27.59 -16.07 7.90
CA ASN A 89 -28.56 -17.16 8.11
C ASN A 89 -29.80 -16.68 8.87
N TRP A 90 -29.63 -15.82 9.89
CA TRP A 90 -30.77 -15.24 10.61
C TRP A 90 -31.64 -14.34 9.71
N MET A 91 -31.03 -13.64 8.74
CA MET A 91 -31.72 -12.84 7.73
C MET A 91 -32.39 -13.69 6.64
N GLY A 92 -32.23 -15.02 6.66
CA GLY A 92 -32.87 -15.95 5.73
C GLY A 92 -32.00 -16.27 4.49
N VAL A 93 -30.73 -15.91 4.51
CA VAL A 93 -29.78 -16.30 3.45
C VAL A 93 -29.43 -17.76 3.64
N ASP A 94 -29.39 -18.55 2.55
CA ASP A 94 -28.97 -19.95 2.57
C ASP A 94 -27.53 -20.12 3.08
N ALA A 95 -27.25 -21.23 3.74
CA ALA A 95 -25.95 -21.46 4.38
C ALA A 95 -24.77 -21.39 3.39
N VAL A 96 -24.96 -21.89 2.16
CA VAL A 96 -23.91 -21.84 1.12
C VAL A 96 -23.72 -20.41 0.63
N GLU A 97 -24.80 -19.68 0.36
CA GLU A 97 -24.72 -18.26 -0.02
C GLU A 97 -24.16 -17.39 1.11
N ALA A 98 -24.48 -17.70 2.36
CA ALA A 98 -23.92 -16.99 3.52
C ALA A 98 -22.41 -17.20 3.66
N GLU A 99 -21.92 -18.41 3.37
CA GLU A 99 -20.49 -18.70 3.36
C GLU A 99 -19.77 -17.96 2.24
N GLU A 100 -20.32 -17.94 1.02
CA GLU A 100 -19.77 -17.16 -0.10
C GLU A 100 -19.79 -15.65 0.18
N LEU A 101 -20.87 -15.10 0.73
CA LEU A 101 -21.00 -13.69 1.08
C LEU A 101 -20.16 -13.26 2.28
N SER A 102 -19.70 -14.22 3.10
CA SER A 102 -18.80 -13.95 4.24
C SER A 102 -17.35 -13.75 3.81
N VAL A 103 -17.01 -14.12 2.58
CA VAL A 103 -15.69 -13.86 2.00
C VAL A 103 -15.61 -12.39 1.57
N ILE A 104 -14.87 -11.59 2.31
CA ILE A 104 -14.62 -10.20 1.96
C ILE A 104 -13.39 -10.15 1.02
N PRO A 105 -13.56 -9.74 -0.25
CA PRO A 105 -12.43 -9.64 -1.17
C PRO A 105 -11.36 -8.68 -0.64
N GLY A 106 -10.10 -9.11 -0.62
CA GLY A 106 -8.98 -8.30 -0.15
C GLY A 106 -8.62 -8.48 1.32
N LEU A 107 -9.30 -9.36 2.07
CA LEU A 107 -8.88 -9.72 3.43
C LEU A 107 -7.58 -10.53 3.45
N ASP A 108 -7.40 -11.41 2.47
CA ASP A 108 -6.21 -12.25 2.30
C ASP A 108 -4.94 -11.40 2.31
N GLU A 109 -4.98 -10.31 1.60
CA GLU A 109 -3.88 -9.37 1.49
C GLU A 109 -3.67 -8.60 2.78
N ILE A 110 -4.72 -8.33 3.58
CA ILE A 110 -4.59 -7.70 4.89
C ILE A 110 -3.79 -8.58 5.83
N PHE A 111 -4.06 -9.88 5.82
CA PHE A 111 -3.33 -10.80 6.68
C PHE A 111 -1.87 -10.92 6.24
N SER A 112 -1.59 -10.88 4.94
CA SER A 112 -0.23 -10.78 4.41
C SER A 112 0.50 -9.53 4.94
N LEU A 113 -0.19 -8.39 5.07
CA LEU A 113 0.37 -7.20 5.68
C LEU A 113 0.59 -7.34 7.20
N THR A 114 -0.21 -8.14 7.91
CA THR A 114 0.02 -8.35 9.35
C THR A 114 1.30 -9.15 9.63
N ASP A 115 1.71 -10.03 8.72
CA ASP A 115 2.99 -10.74 8.82
C ASP A 115 4.18 -9.80 8.68
N MET A 116 4.08 -8.72 7.92
CA MET A 116 5.11 -7.66 7.89
C MET A 116 5.38 -7.10 9.30
N ARG A 117 4.34 -6.92 10.11
CA ARG A 117 4.50 -6.51 11.51
C ARG A 117 5.28 -7.54 12.31
N ARG A 118 4.97 -8.83 12.14
CA ARG A 118 5.68 -9.93 12.83
C ARG A 118 7.18 -9.88 12.53
N HIS A 119 7.55 -9.68 11.26
CA HIS A 119 8.94 -9.54 10.85
C HIS A 119 9.57 -8.26 11.40
N ALA A 120 8.85 -7.14 11.37
CA ALA A 120 9.32 -5.86 11.91
C ALA A 120 9.59 -5.93 13.42
N ASP A 121 8.70 -6.55 14.17
CA ASP A 121 8.79 -6.67 15.63
C ASP A 121 9.83 -7.72 16.07
N SER A 122 10.20 -8.67 15.20
CA SER A 122 11.14 -9.76 15.52
C SER A 122 12.57 -9.29 15.79
N GLY A 123 12.99 -8.14 15.23
CA GLY A 123 14.35 -7.64 15.30
C GLY A 123 15.41 -8.52 14.60
N LYS A 124 14.97 -9.58 13.89
CA LYS A 124 15.85 -10.52 13.19
C LYS A 124 16.43 -9.96 11.91
N TYR A 125 15.69 -9.10 11.22
CA TYR A 125 15.99 -8.62 9.89
C TYR A 125 16.31 -7.14 9.88
N ASP A 126 17.27 -6.76 9.03
CA ASP A 126 17.64 -5.38 8.77
C ASP A 126 16.81 -4.78 7.63
N VAL A 127 16.42 -5.64 6.68
CA VAL A 127 15.65 -5.29 5.48
C VAL A 127 14.49 -6.26 5.30
N LEU A 128 13.31 -5.71 4.99
CA LEU A 128 12.14 -6.45 4.55
C LEU A 128 11.77 -6.00 3.14
N ILE A 129 11.77 -6.93 2.21
CA ILE A 129 11.34 -6.71 0.83
C ILE A 129 9.99 -7.36 0.62
N VAL A 130 9.04 -6.60 0.10
CA VAL A 130 7.68 -7.05 -0.12
C VAL A 130 7.36 -6.98 -1.61
N ASP A 131 7.19 -8.15 -2.21
CA ASP A 131 6.62 -8.28 -3.55
C ASP A 131 5.11 -8.17 -3.43
N CYS A 132 4.57 -7.04 -3.87
CA CYS A 132 3.14 -6.77 -3.77
C CYS A 132 2.37 -7.33 -4.96
N ALA A 133 1.14 -7.77 -4.71
CA ALA A 133 0.17 -8.09 -5.74
C ALA A 133 0.00 -6.93 -6.75
N PRO A 134 -0.66 -7.13 -7.92
CA PRO A 134 -0.87 -6.08 -8.91
C PRO A 134 -1.53 -4.82 -8.33
N THR A 135 -1.24 -3.66 -8.94
CA THR A 135 -1.50 -2.30 -8.42
C THR A 135 -2.87 -2.04 -7.79
N ALA A 136 -3.95 -2.57 -8.37
CA ALA A 136 -5.30 -2.32 -7.87
C ALA A 136 -5.55 -2.96 -6.51
N GLU A 137 -5.03 -4.15 -6.29
CA GLU A 137 -5.12 -4.89 -5.04
C GLU A 137 -4.25 -4.25 -3.98
N THR A 138 -2.97 -3.99 -4.27
CA THR A 138 -2.07 -3.27 -3.36
C THR A 138 -2.68 -1.94 -2.88
N LEU A 139 -3.28 -1.15 -3.76
CA LEU A 139 -3.91 0.11 -3.38
C LEU A 139 -5.12 -0.10 -2.46
N ARG A 140 -5.94 -1.11 -2.71
CA ARG A 140 -7.06 -1.47 -1.81
C ARG A 140 -6.55 -1.79 -0.42
N LEU A 141 -5.49 -2.61 -0.32
CA LEU A 141 -4.82 -2.95 0.94
C LEU A 141 -4.37 -1.76 1.73
N LEU A 142 -3.67 -0.87 1.04
CA LEU A 142 -3.10 0.32 1.66
C LEU A 142 -4.19 1.32 2.10
N THR A 143 -5.39 1.26 1.52
CA THR A 143 -6.52 2.13 1.91
C THR A 143 -7.41 1.53 3.00
N LEU A 144 -7.39 0.21 3.14
CA LEU A 144 -8.31 -0.49 4.03
C LEU A 144 -8.12 -0.12 5.51
N PRO A 145 -6.90 0.08 6.06
CA PRO A 145 -6.74 0.53 7.44
C PRO A 145 -7.49 1.84 7.73
N GLU A 146 -7.52 2.77 6.79
CA GLU A 146 -8.23 4.06 6.97
C GLU A 146 -9.74 3.87 6.99
N VAL A 147 -10.27 3.04 6.10
CA VAL A 147 -11.71 2.74 6.03
C VAL A 147 -12.17 2.00 7.27
N MET A 148 -11.40 0.99 7.71
CA MET A 148 -11.70 0.22 8.91
C MET A 148 -11.61 1.07 10.18
N ASN A 149 -10.59 1.94 10.28
CA ASN A 149 -10.46 2.89 11.40
C ASN A 149 -11.70 3.77 11.52
N TRP A 150 -12.12 4.39 10.42
CA TRP A 150 -13.30 5.24 10.42
C TRP A 150 -14.55 4.46 10.88
N TYR A 151 -14.73 3.22 10.38
CA TYR A 151 -15.86 2.37 10.73
C TYR A 151 -15.85 2.00 12.21
N ILE A 152 -14.68 1.58 12.71
CA ILE A 152 -14.51 1.13 14.11
C ILE A 152 -14.64 2.30 15.08
N GLU A 153 -14.03 3.45 14.80
CA GLU A 153 -14.09 4.62 15.67
C GLU A 153 -15.49 5.26 15.75
N ARG A 154 -16.24 5.23 14.65
CA ARG A 154 -17.56 5.88 14.57
C ARG A 154 -18.72 4.99 14.97
N ILE A 155 -18.73 3.74 14.55
CA ILE A 155 -19.87 2.84 14.69
C ILE A 155 -19.67 1.88 15.87
N PHE A 156 -18.47 1.36 16.03
CA PHE A 156 -18.19 0.29 16.96
C PHE A 156 -18.28 0.68 18.46
N PRO A 157 -17.78 1.85 18.94
CA PRO A 157 -17.91 2.23 20.35
C PRO A 157 -19.35 2.40 20.79
N ILE A 158 -20.19 2.94 19.90
CA ILE A 158 -21.63 3.14 20.17
C ILE A 158 -22.32 1.78 20.29
N GLN A 159 -22.03 0.86 19.40
CA GLN A 159 -22.62 -0.48 19.41
C GLN A 159 -22.19 -1.30 20.63
N ARG A 160 -20.90 -1.28 21.01
CA ARG A 160 -20.39 -2.04 22.17
C ARG A 160 -21.07 -1.62 23.48
N GLY A 161 -21.21 -0.33 23.71
CA GLY A 161 -21.89 0.21 24.90
C GLY A 161 -23.38 -0.16 24.92
N VAL A 162 -24.05 0.02 23.80
CA VAL A 162 -25.48 -0.30 23.64
C VAL A 162 -25.69 -1.81 23.74
N VAL A 163 -24.93 -2.61 23.00
CA VAL A 163 -25.03 -4.09 23.00
C VAL A 163 -24.82 -4.65 24.41
N ARG A 164 -23.79 -4.21 25.13
CA ARG A 164 -23.51 -4.71 26.48
C ARG A 164 -24.65 -4.44 27.46
N THR A 165 -25.32 -3.29 27.30
CA THR A 165 -26.44 -2.90 28.18
C THR A 165 -27.75 -3.60 27.81
N ILE A 166 -28.02 -3.81 26.53
CA ILE A 166 -29.29 -4.31 26.00
C ILE A 166 -29.26 -5.84 25.79
N ARG A 167 -28.07 -6.45 25.65
CA ARG A 167 -27.88 -7.88 25.39
C ARG A 167 -28.72 -8.80 26.28
N PRO A 168 -28.80 -8.62 27.61
CA PRO A 168 -29.59 -9.50 28.48
C PRO A 168 -31.09 -9.46 28.17
N VAL A 169 -31.55 -8.35 27.57
CA VAL A 169 -32.96 -8.17 27.18
C VAL A 169 -33.20 -8.69 25.77
N LEU A 170 -32.32 -8.35 24.84
CA LEU A 170 -32.42 -8.75 23.43
C LEU A 170 -32.33 -10.26 23.25
N THR A 171 -31.46 -10.95 23.95
CA THR A 171 -31.32 -12.42 23.88
C THR A 171 -32.56 -13.17 24.37
N ARG A 172 -33.45 -12.51 25.13
CA ARG A 172 -34.75 -13.08 25.57
C ARG A 172 -35.89 -12.80 24.61
N VAL A 173 -35.76 -11.78 23.76
CA VAL A 173 -36.87 -11.27 22.93
C VAL A 173 -36.62 -11.54 21.44
N THR A 174 -35.40 -11.78 21.01
CA THR A 174 -35.03 -11.99 19.61
C THR A 174 -34.05 -13.14 19.45
N SER A 175 -34.20 -13.90 18.34
CA SER A 175 -33.25 -14.92 17.92
C SER A 175 -32.06 -14.34 17.12
N MET A 176 -31.94 -13.03 17.02
CA MET A 176 -30.86 -12.36 16.31
C MET A 176 -29.49 -12.67 16.94
N PRO A 177 -28.50 -13.11 16.17
CA PRO A 177 -27.14 -13.31 16.67
C PRO A 177 -26.54 -11.97 17.14
N ILE A 178 -26.26 -11.87 18.43
CA ILE A 178 -25.69 -10.65 19.02
C ILE A 178 -24.18 -10.87 19.19
N PRO A 179 -23.30 -9.97 18.68
CA PRO A 179 -21.85 -10.10 18.82
C PRO A 179 -21.45 -10.27 20.30
N ASP A 180 -20.61 -11.25 20.56
CA ASP A 180 -20.06 -11.46 21.90
C ASP A 180 -18.73 -10.69 22.10
N ASP A 181 -18.20 -10.71 23.33
CA ASP A 181 -16.96 -10.01 23.64
C ASP A 181 -15.75 -10.56 22.85
N ARG A 182 -15.81 -11.81 22.33
CA ARG A 182 -14.73 -12.41 21.52
C ARG A 182 -14.67 -11.75 20.14
N ILE A 183 -15.82 -11.52 19.51
CA ILE A 183 -15.93 -10.86 18.21
C ILE A 183 -15.44 -9.42 18.33
N PHE A 184 -15.87 -8.71 19.36
CA PHE A 184 -15.38 -7.36 19.63
C PHE A 184 -13.86 -7.33 19.83
N ALA A 185 -13.30 -8.29 20.58
CA ALA A 185 -11.86 -8.40 20.77
C ALA A 185 -11.11 -8.77 19.46
N ALA A 186 -11.69 -9.62 18.60
CA ALA A 186 -11.11 -9.97 17.30
C ALA A 186 -11.03 -8.76 16.37
N VAL A 187 -12.11 -7.99 16.26
CA VAL A 187 -12.17 -6.76 15.46
C VAL A 187 -11.18 -5.71 15.99
N GLU A 188 -11.08 -5.55 17.31
CA GLU A 188 -10.14 -4.60 17.93
C GLU A 188 -8.67 -5.02 17.70
N ARG A 189 -8.37 -6.32 17.75
CA ARG A 189 -7.04 -6.85 17.40
C ARG A 189 -6.70 -6.58 15.94
N LEU A 190 -7.62 -6.87 15.01
CA LEU A 190 -7.44 -6.61 13.59
C LEU A 190 -7.16 -5.12 13.33
N HIS A 191 -8.00 -4.25 13.88
CA HIS A 191 -7.83 -2.80 13.78
C HIS A 191 -6.45 -2.34 14.26
N LYS A 192 -6.04 -2.78 15.45
CA LYS A 192 -4.74 -2.41 16.03
C LYS A 192 -3.57 -2.91 15.16
N ASN A 193 -3.70 -4.11 14.56
CA ASN A 193 -2.70 -4.64 13.65
C ASN A 193 -2.59 -3.78 12.40
N LEU A 194 -3.72 -3.45 11.77
CA LEU A 194 -3.77 -2.61 10.57
C LEU A 194 -3.20 -1.20 10.82
N GLU A 195 -3.49 -0.61 11.98
CA GLU A 195 -2.95 0.71 12.33
C GLU A 195 -1.42 0.69 12.47
N VAL A 196 -0.87 -0.37 13.08
CA VAL A 196 0.58 -0.53 13.20
C VAL A 196 1.22 -0.72 11.83
N VAL A 197 0.64 -1.57 10.97
CA VAL A 197 1.13 -1.77 9.60
C VAL A 197 1.10 -0.46 8.81
N ARG A 198 0.01 0.29 8.88
CA ARG A 198 -0.09 1.60 8.24
C ARG A 198 1.01 2.54 8.70
N ARG A 199 1.27 2.63 10.00
CA ARG A 199 2.36 3.48 10.54
C ARG A 199 3.72 3.04 10.01
N LEU A 200 3.98 1.74 9.95
CA LEU A 200 5.22 1.20 9.39
C LEU A 200 5.38 1.59 7.92
N LEU A 201 4.33 1.42 7.12
CA LEU A 201 4.36 1.67 5.68
C LEU A 201 4.41 3.17 5.31
N THR A 202 3.90 4.04 6.18
CA THR A 202 3.96 5.50 6.00
C THR A 202 5.14 6.16 6.72
N ASP A 203 5.99 5.40 7.40
CA ASP A 203 7.21 5.89 8.03
C ASP A 203 8.23 6.24 6.95
N GLU A 204 8.51 7.52 6.82
CA GLU A 204 9.36 8.08 5.76
C GLU A 204 10.83 7.65 5.83
N GLU A 205 11.31 7.26 7.00
CA GLU A 205 12.68 6.78 7.18
C GLU A 205 12.82 5.29 6.92
N ARG A 206 11.75 4.54 7.18
CA ARG A 206 11.77 3.08 7.14
C ARG A 206 11.22 2.50 5.85
N SER A 207 10.21 3.13 5.25
CA SER A 207 9.47 2.51 4.16
C SER A 207 9.52 3.35 2.89
N SER A 208 9.61 2.67 1.75
CA SER A 208 9.36 3.26 0.44
C SER A 208 8.85 2.23 -0.56
N VAL A 209 8.23 2.73 -1.61
CA VAL A 209 7.69 1.96 -2.72
C VAL A 209 8.59 2.14 -3.94
N ARG A 210 8.88 1.07 -4.65
CA ARG A 210 9.53 1.05 -5.95
C ARG A 210 8.55 0.58 -7.01
N LEU A 211 8.30 1.43 -8.00
CA LEU A 211 7.40 1.12 -9.10
C LEU A 211 8.16 0.41 -10.22
N VAL A 212 7.72 -0.79 -10.59
CA VAL A 212 8.28 -1.51 -11.74
C VAL A 212 7.41 -1.26 -12.96
N VAL A 213 8.01 -0.83 -14.05
CA VAL A 213 7.33 -0.47 -15.30
C VAL A 213 8.09 -1.04 -16.49
N ASN A 214 7.37 -1.42 -17.55
CA ASN A 214 7.97 -1.70 -18.85
C ASN A 214 7.78 -0.48 -19.76
N PRO A 215 8.62 -0.27 -20.78
CA PRO A 215 8.47 0.82 -21.74
C PRO A 215 7.31 0.56 -22.70
N GLU A 216 6.08 0.54 -22.18
CA GLU A 216 4.82 0.29 -22.87
C GLU A 216 3.78 1.33 -22.43
N ALA A 217 3.04 1.91 -23.39
CA ALA A 217 2.09 3.00 -23.15
C ALA A 217 1.06 2.70 -22.05
N MET A 218 0.46 1.51 -22.06
CA MET A 218 -0.55 1.11 -21.08
C MET A 218 0.06 0.91 -19.70
N VAL A 219 1.29 0.37 -19.62
CA VAL A 219 2.00 0.19 -18.34
C VAL A 219 2.34 1.54 -17.71
N ILE A 220 2.84 2.47 -18.52
CA ILE A 220 3.18 3.83 -18.09
C ILE A 220 1.94 4.56 -17.58
N ALA A 221 0.82 4.49 -18.31
CA ALA A 221 -0.44 5.11 -17.88
C ALA A 221 -0.94 4.55 -16.53
N GLU A 222 -0.82 3.25 -16.31
CA GLU A 222 -1.17 2.62 -15.04
C GLU A 222 -0.20 3.01 -13.91
N ALA A 223 1.11 3.05 -14.19
CA ALA A 223 2.12 3.47 -13.23
C ALA A 223 1.92 4.93 -12.78
N ARG A 224 1.54 5.84 -13.68
CA ARG A 224 1.18 7.22 -13.35
C ARG A 224 0.00 7.27 -12.37
N ARG A 225 -1.07 6.54 -12.64
CA ARG A 225 -2.22 6.45 -11.73
C ARG A 225 -1.83 5.89 -10.38
N THR A 226 -1.05 4.82 -10.37
CA THR A 226 -0.54 4.19 -9.16
C THR A 226 0.28 5.17 -8.33
N TYR A 227 1.19 5.90 -8.94
CA TYR A 227 2.00 6.91 -8.27
C TYR A 227 1.13 8.01 -7.63
N THR A 228 0.12 8.49 -8.36
CA THR A 228 -0.85 9.46 -7.81
C THR A 228 -1.54 8.93 -6.56
N TYR A 229 -2.02 7.68 -6.59
CA TYR A 229 -2.73 7.10 -5.47
C TYR A 229 -1.81 6.79 -4.27
N LEU A 230 -0.61 6.28 -4.51
CA LEU A 230 0.39 6.12 -3.46
C LEU A 230 0.68 7.46 -2.78
N SER A 231 0.85 8.51 -3.55
CA SER A 231 1.04 9.87 -3.04
C SER A 231 -0.19 10.37 -2.26
N LEU A 232 -1.41 10.12 -2.76
CA LEU A 232 -2.66 10.45 -2.07
C LEU A 232 -2.71 9.80 -0.68
N PHE A 233 -2.28 8.54 -0.55
CA PHE A 233 -2.29 7.81 0.72
C PHE A 233 -1.03 8.01 1.58
N GLY A 234 -0.09 8.83 1.12
CA GLY A 234 1.11 9.20 1.88
C GLY A 234 2.26 8.19 1.79
N TYR A 235 2.21 7.28 0.82
CA TYR A 235 3.30 6.33 0.56
C TYR A 235 4.37 6.98 -0.30
N ARG A 236 5.62 6.89 0.14
CA ARG A 236 6.75 7.41 -0.59
C ARG A 236 7.15 6.48 -1.72
N VAL A 237 7.18 6.98 -2.94
CA VAL A 237 7.83 6.31 -4.07
C VAL A 237 9.26 6.85 -4.16
N ASP A 238 10.27 5.98 -4.00
CA ASP A 238 11.67 6.40 -4.00
C ASP A 238 12.43 6.03 -5.27
N ALA A 239 11.89 5.15 -6.11
CA ALA A 239 12.42 4.84 -7.43
C ALA A 239 11.35 4.31 -8.38
N VAL A 240 11.57 4.50 -9.66
CA VAL A 240 10.88 3.79 -10.74
C VAL A 240 11.90 2.91 -11.45
N ILE A 241 11.57 1.64 -11.65
CA ILE A 241 12.45 0.67 -12.32
C ILE A 241 11.87 0.37 -13.69
N ALA A 242 12.50 0.92 -14.73
CA ALA A 242 12.18 0.62 -16.13
C ALA A 242 12.80 -0.72 -16.49
N ASN A 243 11.98 -1.76 -16.55
CA ASN A 243 12.39 -3.15 -16.75
C ASN A 243 12.16 -3.62 -18.18
N ARG A 244 12.88 -4.67 -18.60
CA ARG A 244 12.78 -5.32 -19.91
C ARG A 244 13.06 -4.37 -21.06
N ILE A 245 14.05 -3.51 -20.92
CA ILE A 245 14.53 -2.63 -21.99
C ILE A 245 15.28 -3.49 -23.02
N ILE A 246 14.90 -3.40 -24.29
CA ILE A 246 15.58 -4.16 -25.35
C ILE A 246 17.03 -3.64 -25.46
N PRO A 247 18.04 -4.53 -25.33
CA PRO A 247 19.44 -4.14 -25.42
C PRO A 247 19.83 -3.57 -26.78
N ASP A 248 20.79 -2.66 -26.79
CA ASP A 248 21.28 -2.04 -28.04
C ASP A 248 21.99 -3.04 -28.96
N GLU A 249 22.52 -4.12 -28.42
CA GLU A 249 23.19 -5.20 -29.11
C GLU A 249 22.26 -6.09 -29.94
N VAL A 250 20.95 -6.04 -29.70
CA VAL A 250 19.95 -6.78 -30.48
C VAL A 250 19.81 -6.12 -31.87
N ASN A 251 20.37 -6.71 -32.89
CA ASN A 251 20.44 -6.15 -34.23
C ASN A 251 19.45 -6.75 -35.25
N ASP A 252 18.54 -7.61 -34.82
CA ASP A 252 17.50 -8.19 -35.68
C ASP A 252 16.56 -7.09 -36.17
N PRO A 253 16.29 -7.02 -37.51
CA PRO A 253 15.42 -6.02 -38.15
C PRO A 253 14.01 -5.95 -37.51
N TYR A 254 13.51 -7.05 -36.97
CA TYR A 254 12.21 -7.08 -36.28
C TYR A 254 12.18 -6.15 -35.08
N PHE A 255 13.29 -6.00 -34.36
CA PHE A 255 13.36 -5.20 -33.12
C PHE A 255 13.69 -3.72 -33.36
N VAL A 256 14.04 -3.30 -34.59
CA VAL A 256 14.39 -1.89 -34.86
C VAL A 256 13.26 -0.96 -34.46
N LYS A 257 12.03 -1.23 -34.92
CA LYS A 257 10.86 -0.43 -34.55
C LYS A 257 10.54 -0.48 -33.08
N TRP A 258 10.73 -1.62 -32.42
CA TRP A 258 10.52 -1.76 -30.97
C TRP A 258 11.53 -0.95 -30.17
N LYS A 259 12.79 -0.87 -30.60
CA LYS A 259 13.79 -0.02 -29.95
C LYS A 259 13.44 1.47 -30.03
N GLU A 260 12.94 1.92 -31.18
CA GLU A 260 12.47 3.30 -31.34
C GLU A 260 11.30 3.59 -30.38
N ILE A 261 10.32 2.70 -30.30
CA ILE A 261 9.18 2.79 -29.38
C ILE A 261 9.65 2.78 -27.93
N HIS A 262 10.58 1.87 -27.56
CA HIS A 262 11.13 1.82 -26.21
C HIS A 262 11.88 3.11 -25.85
N ALA A 263 12.66 3.68 -26.76
CA ALA A 263 13.37 4.94 -26.55
C ALA A 263 12.40 6.12 -26.33
N GLU A 264 11.28 6.16 -27.04
CA GLU A 264 10.23 7.16 -26.81
C GLU A 264 9.54 6.97 -25.47
N HIS A 265 9.20 5.74 -25.13
CA HIS A 265 8.56 5.42 -23.86
C HIS A 265 9.48 5.64 -22.64
N LEU A 266 10.78 5.37 -22.79
CA LEU A 266 11.77 5.68 -21.74
C LEU A 266 11.84 7.18 -21.48
N ARG A 267 11.86 8.02 -22.53
CA ARG A 267 11.76 9.48 -22.37
C ARG A 267 10.46 9.87 -21.64
N THR A 268 9.34 9.27 -22.02
CA THR A 268 8.05 9.48 -21.36
C THR A 268 8.08 9.09 -19.89
N ILE A 269 8.74 7.99 -19.52
CA ILE A 269 8.93 7.58 -18.12
C ILE A 269 9.77 8.63 -17.39
N GLU A 270 10.89 9.06 -17.95
CA GLU A 270 11.79 10.06 -17.35
C GLU A 270 11.07 11.38 -17.10
N GLU A 271 10.40 11.91 -18.10
CA GLU A 271 9.64 13.16 -17.99
C GLU A 271 8.48 13.05 -16.98
N SER A 272 7.83 11.90 -16.91
CA SER A 272 6.68 11.68 -16.05
C SER A 272 7.04 11.60 -14.57
N PHE A 273 8.08 10.86 -14.25
CA PHE A 273 8.36 10.53 -12.85
C PHE A 273 9.43 11.42 -12.20
N GLN A 274 10.05 12.33 -12.93
CA GLN A 274 10.95 13.32 -12.31
C GLN A 274 10.26 14.04 -11.13
N PRO A 275 10.97 14.29 -10.02
CA PRO A 275 12.40 14.04 -9.78
C PRO A 275 12.72 12.65 -9.17
N VAL A 276 11.80 11.67 -9.23
CA VAL A 276 12.07 10.31 -8.74
C VAL A 276 13.10 9.63 -9.66
N PRO A 277 14.16 9.01 -9.12
CA PRO A 277 15.16 8.31 -9.91
C PRO A 277 14.57 7.19 -10.76
N ILE A 278 15.03 7.11 -12.00
CA ILE A 278 14.67 6.02 -12.92
C ILE A 278 15.85 5.06 -12.99
N LEU A 279 15.67 3.87 -12.44
CA LEU A 279 16.60 2.76 -12.57
C LEU A 279 16.23 1.95 -13.81
N ARG A 280 17.22 1.39 -14.48
CA ARG A 280 17.00 0.68 -15.74
C ARG A 280 17.49 -0.75 -15.66
N ALA A 281 16.69 -1.67 -16.22
CA ALA A 281 17.05 -3.07 -16.38
C ALA A 281 16.74 -3.52 -17.82
N ARG A 282 17.74 -4.08 -18.48
CA ARG A 282 17.58 -4.62 -19.81
C ARG A 282 16.81 -5.95 -19.80
N LEU A 283 16.30 -6.31 -20.94
CA LEU A 283 15.77 -7.65 -21.18
C LEU A 283 16.95 -8.61 -21.31
N PHE A 284 17.00 -9.61 -20.46
CA PHE A 284 18.00 -10.67 -20.53
C PHE A 284 17.65 -11.66 -21.62
N ASP A 285 18.65 -12.38 -22.12
CA ASP A 285 18.54 -13.41 -23.16
C ASP A 285 18.04 -14.77 -22.64
N GLN A 286 17.79 -14.85 -21.33
CA GLN A 286 17.27 -16.04 -20.68
C GLN A 286 16.33 -15.69 -19.51
N GLU A 287 15.60 -16.66 -19.01
CA GLU A 287 14.80 -16.50 -17.82
C GLU A 287 15.68 -16.31 -16.60
N LEU A 288 15.29 -15.35 -15.73
CA LEU A 288 16.02 -14.99 -14.53
C LEU A 288 15.54 -15.84 -13.35
N VAL A 289 16.07 -17.04 -13.23
CA VAL A 289 15.77 -17.98 -12.16
C VAL A 289 17.04 -18.33 -11.38
N GLY A 290 16.93 -18.29 -10.05
CA GLY A 290 18.02 -18.62 -9.14
C GLY A 290 18.91 -17.44 -8.76
N MET A 291 19.67 -17.64 -7.69
CA MET A 291 20.42 -16.60 -6.98
C MET A 291 21.41 -15.82 -7.87
N GLU A 292 22.10 -16.51 -8.78
CA GLU A 292 23.15 -15.90 -9.59
C GLU A 292 22.59 -14.94 -10.64
N LEU A 293 21.50 -15.34 -11.32
CA LEU A 293 20.84 -14.50 -12.33
C LEU A 293 20.08 -13.34 -11.68
N LEU A 294 19.50 -13.56 -10.51
CA LEU A 294 18.86 -12.50 -9.73
C LEU A 294 19.90 -11.47 -9.25
N ASP A 295 21.10 -11.89 -8.87
CA ASP A 295 22.18 -10.96 -8.52
C ASP A 295 22.64 -10.14 -9.72
N GLN A 296 22.79 -10.77 -10.90
CA GLN A 296 23.12 -10.06 -12.13
C GLN A 296 22.10 -8.96 -12.45
N LEU A 297 20.80 -9.27 -12.33
CA LEU A 297 19.76 -8.25 -12.45
C LEU A 297 19.90 -7.16 -11.39
N GLY A 298 20.19 -7.52 -10.15
CA GLY A 298 20.39 -6.58 -9.07
C GLY A 298 21.59 -5.64 -9.32
N ILE A 299 22.69 -6.16 -9.85
CA ILE A 299 23.84 -5.36 -10.28
C ILE A 299 23.44 -4.40 -11.42
N GLU A 300 22.70 -4.89 -12.39
CA GLU A 300 22.23 -4.07 -13.51
C GLU A 300 21.37 -2.90 -13.04
N VAL A 301 20.42 -3.16 -12.14
CA VAL A 301 19.49 -2.15 -11.63
C VAL A 301 20.16 -1.13 -10.72
N TYR A 302 21.03 -1.58 -9.81
CA TYR A 302 21.55 -0.74 -8.72
C TYR A 302 23.04 -0.41 -8.85
N GLY A 303 23.79 -1.10 -9.71
CA GLY A 303 25.27 -0.98 -9.76
C GLY A 303 25.89 -1.30 -8.39
N GLU A 304 26.77 -0.41 -7.94
CA GLU A 304 27.42 -0.48 -6.63
C GLU A 304 26.63 0.25 -5.51
N ALA A 305 25.44 0.79 -5.83
CA ALA A 305 24.67 1.52 -4.84
C ALA A 305 24.06 0.58 -3.79
N ASP A 306 24.02 1.04 -2.54
CA ASP A 306 23.32 0.36 -1.46
C ASP A 306 21.80 0.38 -1.76
N VAL A 307 21.27 -0.82 -2.01
CA VAL A 307 19.86 -1.01 -2.38
C VAL A 307 18.89 -0.65 -1.26
N THR A 308 19.39 -0.57 -0.02
CA THR A 308 18.56 -0.29 1.16
C THR A 308 18.35 1.21 1.39
N ARG A 309 19.14 2.07 0.73
CA ARG A 309 19.01 3.52 0.88
C ARG A 309 17.69 4.04 0.34
N VAL A 310 17.23 5.13 0.95
CA VAL A 310 16.14 5.94 0.37
C VAL A 310 16.72 6.72 -0.80
N LEU A 311 16.20 6.43 -2.01
CA LEU A 311 16.74 7.02 -3.24
C LEU A 311 16.11 8.39 -3.55
N HIS A 312 14.91 8.65 -3.01
CA HIS A 312 14.23 9.92 -3.16
C HIS A 312 13.50 10.32 -1.87
N HIS A 313 13.77 11.54 -1.36
CA HIS A 313 13.31 11.99 -0.04
C HIS A 313 12.06 12.86 -0.07
N ASP A 314 11.34 12.93 -1.18
CA ASP A 314 10.14 13.75 -1.23
C ASP A 314 8.98 13.09 -0.47
N VAL A 315 8.30 13.92 0.33
CA VAL A 315 7.21 13.50 1.21
C VAL A 315 5.89 13.88 0.56
N PRO A 316 5.02 12.88 0.29
CA PRO A 316 3.76 13.14 -0.40
C PRO A 316 2.83 14.11 0.33
N ILE A 317 2.86 14.13 1.67
CA ILE A 317 1.98 14.97 2.48
C ILE A 317 2.79 15.73 3.52
N ARG A 318 2.63 17.05 3.53
CA ARG A 318 3.35 17.93 4.47
C ARG A 318 2.42 18.97 5.07
N VAL A 319 2.64 19.26 6.35
CA VAL A 319 2.02 20.41 7.02
C VAL A 319 3.11 21.43 7.38
N ARG A 320 2.99 22.64 6.88
CA ARG A 320 3.96 23.72 7.16
C ARG A 320 3.25 25.00 7.57
N LYS A 321 3.86 25.76 8.47
CA LYS A 321 3.42 27.11 8.77
C LYS A 321 4.06 28.08 7.78
N ARG A 322 3.24 28.86 7.05
CA ARG A 322 3.67 29.91 6.12
C ARG A 322 3.00 31.22 6.50
N GLY A 323 3.72 32.06 7.24
CA GLY A 323 3.14 33.30 7.79
C GLY A 323 1.96 33.04 8.72
N PRO A 324 0.78 33.65 8.48
CA PRO A 324 -0.41 33.41 9.32
C PRO A 324 -1.14 32.10 9.00
N TRP A 325 -0.69 31.37 7.98
CA TRP A 325 -1.36 30.17 7.47
C TRP A 325 -0.65 28.89 7.88
N TYR A 326 -1.42 27.88 8.21
CA TYR A 326 -0.96 26.51 8.13
C TYR A 326 -1.37 25.93 6.78
N VAL A 327 -0.42 25.38 6.05
CA VAL A 327 -0.63 24.82 4.71
C VAL A 327 -0.40 23.31 4.77
N LEU A 328 -1.46 22.57 4.51
CA LEU A 328 -1.36 21.14 4.22
C LEU A 328 -1.15 21.02 2.71
N SER A 329 0.00 20.51 2.31
CA SER A 329 0.35 20.25 0.92
C SER A 329 0.32 18.74 0.69
N MET A 330 -0.32 18.33 -0.40
CA MET A 330 -0.41 16.94 -0.83
C MET A 330 0.04 16.86 -2.29
N ARG A 331 1.10 16.11 -2.55
CA ARG A 331 1.58 15.89 -3.90
C ARG A 331 0.65 14.91 -4.62
N LEU A 332 0.07 15.36 -5.71
CA LEU A 332 -0.86 14.60 -6.53
C LEU A 332 -0.42 14.72 -8.01
N PRO A 333 0.64 14.03 -8.42
CA PRO A 333 1.11 14.09 -9.79
C PRO A 333 0.06 13.51 -10.74
N PHE A 334 0.02 14.03 -11.96
CA PHE A 334 -0.87 13.60 -13.06
C PHE A 334 -2.38 13.79 -12.83
N VAL A 335 -2.76 14.56 -11.81
CA VAL A 335 -4.17 14.86 -11.54
C VAL A 335 -4.52 16.21 -12.13
N GLU A 336 -5.64 16.29 -12.85
CA GLU A 336 -6.19 17.53 -13.33
C GLU A 336 -7.06 18.22 -12.27
N ARG A 337 -7.14 19.53 -12.31
CA ARG A 337 -7.90 20.33 -11.32
C ARG A 337 -9.36 19.88 -11.16
N GLY A 338 -9.99 19.41 -12.24
CA GLY A 338 -11.39 18.95 -12.24
C GLY A 338 -11.61 17.58 -11.61
N GLU A 339 -10.55 16.82 -11.36
CA GLU A 339 -10.61 15.45 -10.80
C GLU A 339 -10.53 15.43 -9.27
N ILE A 340 -10.28 16.59 -8.63
CA ILE A 340 -10.14 16.69 -7.19
C ILE A 340 -11.37 17.32 -6.56
N ASP A 341 -11.93 16.64 -5.58
CA ASP A 341 -12.94 17.15 -4.67
C ASP A 341 -12.42 17.16 -3.24
N VAL A 342 -12.57 18.30 -2.55
CA VAL A 342 -12.06 18.50 -1.19
C VAL A 342 -13.14 19.10 -0.33
N HIS A 343 -13.51 18.41 0.73
CA HIS A 343 -14.42 18.97 1.72
C HIS A 343 -13.99 18.60 3.14
N ARG A 344 -14.35 19.43 4.11
CA ARG A 344 -14.07 19.22 5.52
C ARG A 344 -15.36 18.93 6.27
N LYS A 345 -15.31 17.93 7.17
CA LYS A 345 -16.38 17.64 8.11
C LYS A 345 -15.79 17.40 9.50
N GLY A 346 -16.02 18.34 10.41
CA GLY A 346 -15.43 18.30 11.74
C GLY A 346 -13.89 18.35 11.70
N ASP A 347 -13.27 17.35 12.28
CA ASP A 347 -11.80 17.22 12.37
C ASP A 347 -11.18 16.47 11.19
N GLU A 348 -11.97 16.17 10.18
CA GLU A 348 -11.57 15.36 9.03
C GLU A 348 -11.60 16.16 7.73
N LEU A 349 -10.58 15.97 6.92
CA LEU A 349 -10.48 16.46 5.55
C LEU A 349 -10.68 15.29 4.59
N PHE A 350 -11.71 15.37 3.77
CA PHE A 350 -12.00 14.40 2.74
C PHE A 350 -11.40 14.88 1.42
N VAL A 351 -10.51 14.09 0.85
CA VAL A 351 -9.91 14.34 -0.45
C VAL A 351 -10.28 13.20 -1.38
N ARG A 352 -10.95 13.52 -2.48
CA ARG A 352 -11.30 12.57 -3.53
C ARG A 352 -10.48 12.86 -4.77
N VAL A 353 -9.90 11.82 -5.36
CA VAL A 353 -9.18 11.86 -6.63
C VAL A 353 -9.67 10.69 -7.49
N GLY A 354 -10.39 10.99 -8.54
CA GLY A 354 -11.01 9.98 -9.38
C GLY A 354 -11.92 9.03 -8.57
N ALA A 355 -11.62 7.74 -8.60
CA ALA A 355 -12.36 6.70 -7.89
C ALA A 355 -11.99 6.57 -6.41
N TYR A 356 -10.88 7.16 -5.97
CA TYR A 356 -10.36 7.00 -4.62
C TYR A 356 -10.71 8.18 -3.74
N LYS A 357 -11.07 7.87 -2.50
CA LYS A 357 -11.37 8.85 -1.46
C LYS A 357 -10.47 8.57 -0.26
N ARG A 358 -9.80 9.60 0.20
CA ARG A 358 -9.03 9.57 1.43
C ARG A 358 -9.67 10.43 2.48
N ASN A 359 -9.72 9.92 3.71
CA ASN A 359 -10.08 10.66 4.90
C ASN A 359 -8.82 10.96 5.71
N ILE A 360 -8.52 12.23 5.94
CA ILE A 360 -7.35 12.70 6.67
C ILE A 360 -7.82 13.28 7.99
N VAL A 361 -7.54 12.60 9.09
CA VAL A 361 -7.74 13.16 10.42
C VAL A 361 -6.73 14.30 10.59
N LEU A 362 -7.25 15.50 10.78
CA LEU A 362 -6.41 16.69 10.89
C LEU A 362 -5.62 16.65 12.22
N PRO A 363 -4.31 16.97 12.19
CA PRO A 363 -3.54 17.18 13.42
C PRO A 363 -4.20 18.20 14.34
N HIS A 364 -4.06 18.05 15.64
CA HIS A 364 -4.67 18.94 16.63
C HIS A 364 -4.44 20.42 16.36
N ALA A 365 -3.28 20.77 15.80
CA ALA A 365 -2.96 22.14 15.41
C ALA A 365 -3.90 22.69 14.31
N LEU A 366 -4.44 21.81 13.45
CA LEU A 366 -5.33 22.19 12.34
C LEU A 366 -6.81 22.04 12.69
N GLN A 367 -7.16 21.21 13.67
CA GLN A 367 -8.56 20.95 14.07
C GLN A 367 -9.29 22.23 14.49
N ARG A 368 -8.57 23.13 15.20
CA ARG A 368 -9.12 24.40 15.70
C ARG A 368 -9.16 25.53 14.65
N LEU A 369 -8.55 25.29 13.50
CA LEU A 369 -8.46 26.26 12.40
C LEU A 369 -9.55 25.99 11.37
N GLU A 370 -9.91 27.01 10.58
CA GLU A 370 -10.83 26.87 9.45
C GLU A 370 -10.07 26.71 8.14
N VAL A 371 -10.62 25.91 7.24
CA VAL A 371 -10.17 25.89 5.85
C VAL A 371 -10.57 27.20 5.21
N LYS A 372 -9.60 28.00 4.81
CA LYS A 372 -9.82 29.29 4.13
C LYS A 372 -9.72 29.15 2.62
N GLN A 373 -8.89 28.25 2.15
CA GLN A 373 -8.69 28.02 0.73
C GLN A 373 -8.20 26.59 0.48
N ALA A 374 -8.76 25.94 -0.51
CA ALA A 374 -8.19 24.77 -1.14
C ALA A 374 -7.87 25.13 -2.60
N ARG A 375 -6.65 24.91 -3.03
CA ARG A 375 -6.22 25.19 -4.40
C ARG A 375 -5.37 24.06 -4.94
N PHE A 376 -5.46 23.85 -6.22
CA PHE A 376 -4.54 23.01 -6.95
C PHE A 376 -3.34 23.87 -7.38
N ALA A 377 -2.15 23.51 -6.92
CA ALA A 377 -0.87 24.11 -7.28
C ALA A 377 -0.12 23.19 -8.25
N GLU A 378 1.02 23.63 -8.78
CA GLU A 378 1.80 22.87 -9.79
C GLU A 378 2.13 21.43 -9.38
N GLU A 379 2.30 21.17 -8.09
CA GLU A 379 2.68 19.85 -7.57
C GLU A 379 1.53 19.07 -6.90
N GLY A 380 0.31 19.64 -6.86
CA GLY A 380 -0.84 18.98 -6.24
C GLY A 380 -1.75 19.91 -5.43
N LEU A 381 -2.38 19.36 -4.38
CA LEU A 381 -3.36 20.04 -3.55
C LEU A 381 -2.68 20.81 -2.41
N GLU A 382 -2.99 22.10 -2.29
CA GLU A 382 -2.70 22.90 -1.11
C GLU A 382 -4.00 23.31 -0.40
N VAL A 383 -4.11 22.97 0.88
CA VAL A 383 -5.22 23.42 1.76
C VAL A 383 -4.67 24.35 2.82
N ARG A 384 -5.19 25.57 2.86
CA ARG A 384 -4.78 26.61 3.80
C ARG A 384 -5.75 26.73 4.96
N PHE A 385 -5.20 26.71 6.15
CA PHE A 385 -5.92 26.86 7.41
C PHE A 385 -5.50 28.13 8.12
N ALA A 386 -6.46 28.81 8.75
CA ALA A 386 -6.22 29.96 9.62
C ALA A 386 -7.25 30.02 10.75
N GLU A 387 -6.98 30.82 11.75
CA GLU A 387 -7.90 31.08 12.84
C GLU A 387 -9.23 31.64 12.33
N ARG A 388 -10.30 31.35 13.04
CA ARG A 388 -11.63 31.89 12.79
C ARG A 388 -11.59 33.39 12.96
N SER A 389 -11.98 34.16 11.96
CA SER A 389 -12.05 35.61 12.10
C SER A 389 -13.20 35.98 13.07
N ASP A 390 -12.91 36.80 14.07
CA ASP A 390 -13.87 37.22 15.14
C ASP A 390 -15.19 37.80 14.65
N ARG A 391 -15.27 38.22 13.38
CA ARG A 391 -16.51 38.69 12.76
C ARG A 391 -17.58 37.62 12.56
N GLN A 392 -17.18 36.37 12.34
CA GLN A 392 -18.12 35.23 12.17
C GLN A 392 -18.52 34.57 13.50
N ALA A 393 -17.68 34.67 14.53
CA ALA A 393 -18.00 34.17 15.87
C ALA A 393 -19.15 34.97 16.55
N ARG A 394 -19.39 36.22 16.17
CA ARG A 394 -20.52 37.03 16.68
C ARG A 394 -21.84 36.75 15.96
N ALA A 395 -21.82 36.31 14.69
CA ALA A 395 -23.02 36.00 13.92
C ALA A 395 -23.65 34.64 14.22
N SER A 396 -22.93 33.68 14.84
CA SER A 396 -23.47 32.38 15.23
C SER A 396 -23.97 32.32 16.69
N ARG A 397 -23.88 33.43 17.43
CA ARG A 397 -24.39 33.61 18.81
C ARG A 397 -25.60 34.58 18.90
N ALA A 398 -26.02 35.16 17.79
CA ALA A 398 -27.24 35.89 17.62
C ALA A 398 -28.26 35.03 16.81
#